data_db22b5f45942e5fc22f6f3596aaa1483
#
_entry.id   db22b5f45942e5fc22f6f3596aaa1483
#
_cell.length_a   1.000
_cell.length_b   1.000
_cell.length_c   1.000
_cell.angle_alpha   90.00
_cell.angle_beta   90.00
_cell.angle_gamma   90.00
#
_symmetry.space_group_name_H-M   'P 1'
#
loop_
_entity.id
_entity.type
_entity.pdbx_description
1 polymer ?
#
loop_
_entity_poly.entity_id
_entity_poly.type
_entity_poly.pdbx_seq_one_letter_code
_entity_poly.pdbx_strand_id
1 'polypeptide(L)' 'MRFAGVADPEDQAMLQEIFERYCAENSGLDEVERSDMEAIILALYLDGVTTCEGLQAALAGAPRTKQ' A
#
# COMPACT_ATOMS: atom_id res chain seq x y z
N MET A 1 3.27 8.59 10.22
CA MET A 1 3.13 7.66 9.11
C MET A 1 2.75 6.28 9.64
N ARG A 2 1.79 5.66 9.03
CA ARG A 2 1.25 4.40 9.53
C ARG A 2 2.28 3.27 9.52
N PHE A 3 3.20 3.31 8.58
CA PHE A 3 4.18 2.24 8.45
C PHE A 3 5.30 2.33 9.48
N ALA A 4 5.45 3.44 10.13
CA ALA A 4 6.52 3.63 11.09
C ALA A 4 6.30 2.69 12.28
N GLY A 5 7.37 2.05 12.72
CA GLY A 5 7.30 1.14 13.85
C GLY A 5 6.84 -0.26 13.51
N VAL A 6 6.40 -0.47 12.27
CA VAL A 6 5.92 -1.78 11.85
C VAL A 6 6.97 -2.48 11.01
N ALA A 7 7.70 -1.72 10.21
CA ALA A 7 8.67 -2.28 9.29
C ALA A 7 10.02 -1.63 9.50
N ASP A 8 11.06 -2.28 8.98
CA ASP A 8 12.40 -1.71 9.00
C ASP A 8 12.42 -0.45 8.15
N PRO A 9 13.39 0.45 8.40
CA PRO A 9 13.45 1.69 7.63
C PRO A 9 13.47 1.48 6.12
N GLU A 10 14.15 0.44 5.66
CA GLU A 10 14.19 0.15 4.23
C GLU A 10 12.82 -0.26 3.73
N ASP A 11 12.14 -1.08 4.50
CA ASP A 11 10.81 -1.53 4.13
C ASP A 11 9.81 -0.40 4.22
N GLN A 12 9.98 0.48 5.21
CA GLN A 12 9.11 1.65 5.30
C GLN A 12 9.20 2.50 4.04
N ALA A 13 10.41 2.70 3.54
CA ALA A 13 10.60 3.48 2.33
C ALA A 13 9.92 2.81 1.14
N MET A 14 10.02 1.49 1.06
CA MET A 14 9.39 0.75 0.00
C MET A 14 7.87 0.87 0.07
N LEU A 15 7.31 0.69 1.25
CA LEU A 15 5.87 0.78 1.42
C LEU A 15 5.36 2.17 1.09
N GLN A 16 6.11 3.17 1.51
CA GLN A 16 5.74 4.54 1.22
C GLN A 16 5.76 4.81 -0.29
N GLU A 17 6.78 4.31 -0.96
CA GLU A 17 6.89 4.52 -2.40
C GLU A 17 5.74 3.86 -3.13
N ILE A 18 5.38 2.65 -2.73
CA ILE A 18 4.26 1.95 -3.35
C ILE A 18 2.97 2.72 -3.15
N PHE A 19 2.76 3.21 -1.95
CA PHE A 19 1.56 3.97 -1.64
C PHE A 19 1.50 5.25 -2.48
N GLU A 20 2.60 5.95 -2.56
CA GLU A 20 2.64 7.20 -3.32
C GLU A 20 2.42 6.97 -4.80
N ARG A 21 3.01 5.89 -5.32
CA ARG A 21 2.83 5.55 -6.73
C ARG A 21 1.36 5.22 -7.01
N TYR A 22 0.76 4.46 -6.12
CA TYR A 22 -0.64 4.10 -6.31
C TYR A 22 -1.51 5.34 -6.31
N CYS A 23 -1.26 6.25 -5.39
CA CYS A 23 -2.03 7.48 -5.32
C CYS A 23 -1.84 8.35 -6.55
N ALA A 24 -0.62 8.36 -7.10
CA ALA A 24 -0.34 9.14 -8.29
C ALA A 24 -1.07 8.57 -9.50
N GLU A 25 -1.14 7.25 -9.59
CA GLU A 25 -1.82 6.60 -10.71
C GLU A 25 -3.33 6.67 -10.58
N ASN A 26 -3.82 6.86 -9.38
CA ASN A 26 -5.25 6.92 -9.12
C ASN A 26 -5.60 8.26 -8.52
N SER A 27 -5.36 9.30 -9.27
CA SER A 27 -5.66 10.64 -8.79
C SER A 27 -7.15 10.76 -8.52
N GLY A 28 -7.48 11.55 -7.54
CA GLY A 28 -8.87 11.68 -7.16
C GLY A 28 -9.25 10.88 -5.94
N LEU A 29 -8.30 10.13 -5.38
CA LEU A 29 -8.58 9.43 -4.14
C LEU A 29 -8.79 10.44 -3.02
N ASP A 30 -9.83 10.25 -2.24
CA ASP A 30 -10.04 11.10 -1.08
C ASP A 30 -9.28 10.54 0.11
N GLU A 31 -9.39 11.23 1.22
CA GLU A 31 -8.62 10.88 2.41
C GLU A 31 -8.97 9.49 2.92
N VAL A 32 -10.24 9.14 2.85
CA VAL A 32 -10.67 7.84 3.34
C VAL A 32 -10.08 6.73 2.47
N GLU A 33 -10.12 6.92 1.17
CA GLU A 33 -9.58 5.91 0.26
C GLU A 33 -8.08 5.76 0.43
N ARG A 34 -7.38 6.86 0.66
CA ARG A 34 -5.94 6.79 0.88
C ARG A 34 -5.63 6.06 2.17
N SER A 35 -6.41 6.31 3.20
CA SER A 35 -6.22 5.61 4.46
C SER A 35 -6.48 4.12 4.29
N ASP A 36 -7.49 3.77 3.52
CA ASP A 36 -7.77 2.36 3.24
C ASP A 36 -6.62 1.70 2.51
N MET A 37 -6.02 2.41 1.57
CA MET A 37 -4.89 1.86 0.84
C MET A 37 -3.70 1.62 1.73
N GLU A 38 -3.44 2.53 2.65
CA GLU A 38 -2.37 2.32 3.61
C GLU A 38 -2.61 1.05 4.41
N ALA A 39 -3.84 0.85 4.85
CA ALA A 39 -4.16 -0.32 5.64
C ALA A 39 -4.01 -1.60 4.83
N ILE A 40 -4.42 -1.56 3.57
CA ILE A 40 -4.31 -2.72 2.71
C ILE A 40 -2.84 -3.07 2.47
N ILE A 41 -2.03 -2.07 2.18
CA ILE A 41 -0.61 -2.30 1.94
C ILE A 41 0.05 -2.88 3.19
N LEU A 42 -0.28 -2.33 4.33
CA LEU A 42 0.28 -2.82 5.57
C LEU A 42 -0.17 -4.24 5.86
N ALA A 43 -1.43 -4.55 5.60
CA ALA A 43 -1.94 -5.90 5.82
C ALA A 43 -1.22 -6.90 4.93
N LEU A 44 -0.98 -6.54 3.69
CA LEU A 44 -0.24 -7.41 2.78
C LEU A 44 1.18 -7.64 3.29
N TYR A 45 1.82 -6.58 3.77
CA TYR A 45 3.16 -6.69 4.29
C TYR A 45 3.20 -7.64 5.47
N LEU A 46 2.27 -7.49 6.38
CA LEU A 46 2.22 -8.34 7.57
C LEU A 46 1.85 -9.78 7.23
N ASP A 47 1.19 -9.96 6.11
CA ASP A 47 0.80 -11.30 5.66
C ASP A 47 1.94 -12.01 4.92
N GLY A 48 3.08 -11.34 4.76
CA GLY A 48 4.24 -11.97 4.16
C GLY A 48 4.63 -11.42 2.80
N VAL A 49 3.85 -10.51 2.25
CA VAL A 49 4.17 -9.92 0.95
C VAL A 49 5.11 -8.75 1.20
N THR A 50 6.40 -9.02 1.19
CA THR A 50 7.38 -8.04 1.62
C THR A 50 8.24 -7.50 0.49
N THR A 51 7.90 -7.79 -0.76
CA THR A 51 8.66 -7.26 -1.90
C THR A 51 7.82 -6.26 -2.65
N CYS A 52 8.52 -5.34 -3.32
CA CYS A 52 7.85 -4.33 -4.10
C CYS A 52 7.00 -4.96 -5.21
N GLU A 53 7.58 -5.94 -5.89
CA GLU A 53 6.87 -6.63 -6.96
C GLU A 53 5.63 -7.34 -6.44
N GLY A 54 5.78 -8.03 -5.32
CA GLY A 54 4.65 -8.75 -4.75
C GLY A 54 3.54 -7.84 -4.34
N LEU A 55 3.90 -6.71 -3.71
CA LEU A 55 2.89 -5.77 -3.28
C LEU A 55 2.18 -5.12 -4.47
N GLN A 56 2.94 -4.76 -5.49
CA GLN A 56 2.31 -4.16 -6.66
C GLN A 56 1.41 -5.14 -7.38
N ALA A 57 1.83 -6.39 -7.47
CA ALA A 57 1.00 -7.41 -8.11
C ALA A 57 -0.28 -7.64 -7.33
N ALA A 58 -0.17 -7.67 -6.00
CA ALA A 58 -1.35 -7.87 -5.17
C ALA A 58 -2.32 -6.71 -5.30
N LEU A 59 -1.80 -5.49 -5.35
CA LEU A 59 -2.66 -4.33 -5.49
C LEU A 59 -3.33 -4.31 -6.86
N ALA A 60 -2.58 -4.68 -7.90
CA ALA A 60 -3.15 -4.68 -9.23
C ALA A 60 -4.25 -5.73 -9.37
N GLY A 61 -4.11 -6.85 -8.66
CA GLY A 61 -5.10 -7.91 -8.74
C GLY A 61 -6.19 -7.83 -7.70
N ALA A 62 -6.08 -6.88 -6.77
CA ALA A 62 -7.07 -6.78 -5.70
C ALA A 62 -8.40 -6.29 -6.26
N PRO A 63 -9.50 -6.90 -5.83
CA PRO A 63 -10.81 -6.43 -6.29
C PRO A 63 -11.12 -5.08 -5.67
N ARG A 64 -11.71 -4.22 -6.47
CA ARG A 64 -12.18 -2.96 -5.96
C ARG A 64 -13.40 -3.17 -5.15
N THR A 65 -13.50 -2.44 -4.09
CA THR A 65 -14.64 -2.66 -3.25
C THR A 65 -15.88 -2.07 -3.81
N LYS A 66 -15.77 -1.28 -4.75
CA LYS A 66 -16.88 -0.73 -5.18
C LYS A 66 -17.47 -1.40 -6.09
N GLN A 67 -18.24 -1.56 -6.17
CA GLN A 67 -18.83 -2.27 -7.10
C GLN A 67 -20.00 -2.14 -7.06
#